data_aebebc706e5c3b7a05790649f372c995
#
_entry.id   aebebc706e5c3b7a05790649f372c995
#
_cell.length_a   1.000
_cell.length_b   1.000
_cell.length_c   1.000
_cell.angle_alpha   90.00
_cell.angle_beta   90.00
_cell.angle_gamma   90.00
#
_symmetry.space_group_name_H-M   'P 1'
#
loop_
_entity.id
_entity.type
_entity.pdbx_description
1 polymer ?
#
loop_
_entity_poly.entity_id
_entity_poly.type
_entity_poly.pdbx_seq_one_letter_code
_entity_poly.pdbx_strand_id
1 'polypeptide(L)'
;MKGAIRKNLLTERIDIVKPLGWYRDSPTLTDVDVKYLLLYFEENYGLTVEKKIIDAVAVIANENRYHPVCDFLNALQWDGTERIRFCLHRFLGSDTDDYTYEALKLFLLGAISRAFKPGCKFEVMLCLVGGQGAGKSSFFRLLAVNDDWFSDDLKKLDDENVYRKMQGHWIIEMSEMIATANAKSIEEIKSFLSRQKETYKIPYETHPADRKRQCVFGGSSNTLDFLPLDRTGNRRFVPVMVYPERAEVHILADEQASREYINQMWAEAMEIYRSGNFRLRFSPAMNDYLKAHQKDFMPEDTKAGQILDYLERYSGSMVC
;
A
#
# COMPACT_ATOMS: atom_id res chain seq x y z
N MET A 1 1.99 33.50 -11.13
CA MET A 1 2.66 32.24 -10.74
C MET A 1 2.73 31.97 -9.23
N LYS A 2 2.42 32.93 -8.35
CA LYS A 2 2.50 32.74 -6.89
C LYS A 2 1.68 31.54 -6.41
N GLY A 3 2.35 30.56 -5.77
CA GLY A 3 1.74 29.33 -5.25
C GLY A 3 1.29 28.34 -6.34
N ALA A 4 1.76 28.48 -7.58
CA ALA A 4 1.49 27.51 -8.65
C ALA A 4 2.47 26.34 -8.63
N ILE A 5 3.71 26.58 -8.21
CA ILE A 5 4.80 25.60 -8.22
C ILE A 5 4.96 25.05 -6.79
N ARG A 6 4.82 23.75 -6.63
CA ARG A 6 4.90 23.05 -5.34
C ARG A 6 5.69 21.75 -5.47
N LYS A 7 6.42 21.36 -4.41
CA LYS A 7 7.03 20.04 -4.33
C LYS A 7 6.05 19.03 -3.76
N ASN A 8 5.75 18.00 -4.52
CA ASN A 8 4.95 16.85 -4.09
C ASN A 8 5.83 15.89 -3.29
N LEU A 9 5.51 15.68 -2.02
CA LEU A 9 6.30 14.84 -1.11
C LEU A 9 6.06 13.33 -1.33
N LEU A 10 4.99 12.94 -2.00
CA LEU A 10 4.73 11.53 -2.32
C LEU A 10 5.55 11.09 -3.54
N THR A 11 5.54 11.90 -4.60
CA THR A 11 6.27 11.62 -5.85
C THR A 11 7.71 12.12 -5.83
N GLU A 12 8.07 13.00 -4.88
CA GLU A 12 9.35 13.75 -4.83
C GLU A 12 9.60 14.63 -6.07
N ARG A 13 8.55 14.94 -6.85
CA ARG A 13 8.59 15.74 -8.05
C ARG A 13 8.05 17.15 -7.79
N ILE A 14 8.33 18.03 -8.73
CA ILE A 14 7.73 19.38 -8.74
C ILE A 14 6.43 19.30 -9.51
N ASP A 15 5.36 19.84 -8.92
CA ASP A 15 4.05 19.92 -9.54
C ASP A 15 3.66 21.38 -9.79
N ILE A 16 2.90 21.57 -10.85
CA ILE A 16 2.22 22.83 -11.16
C ILE A 16 0.75 22.65 -10.82
N VAL A 17 0.33 23.21 -9.69
CA VAL A 17 -1.00 22.98 -9.07
C VAL A 17 -2.04 24.04 -9.42
N LYS A 18 -1.68 25.03 -10.27
CA LYS A 18 -2.60 26.02 -10.78
C LYS A 18 -2.48 26.14 -12.29
N PRO A 19 -3.54 26.49 -13.01
CA PRO A 19 -3.47 26.74 -14.45
C PRO A 19 -2.39 27.78 -14.78
N LEU A 20 -1.60 27.50 -15.78
CA LEU A 20 -0.66 28.42 -16.41
C LEU A 20 -1.18 28.77 -17.81
N GLY A 21 -0.55 29.73 -18.50
CA GLY A 21 -1.01 30.20 -19.79
C GLY A 21 -0.86 29.24 -20.99
N TRP A 22 -0.54 27.96 -20.74
CA TRP A 22 -0.37 26.92 -21.75
C TRP A 22 -1.04 25.60 -21.35
N TYR A 23 -1.29 24.75 -22.34
CA TYR A 23 -1.89 23.45 -22.16
C TYR A 23 -0.96 22.47 -21.45
N ARG A 24 -1.49 21.65 -20.57
CA ARG A 24 -0.80 20.63 -19.80
C ARG A 24 -1.72 19.43 -19.57
N ASP A 25 -1.18 18.24 -19.69
CA ASP A 25 -1.86 16.95 -19.51
C ASP A 25 -1.45 16.23 -18.21
N SER A 26 -0.48 16.77 -17.46
CA SER A 26 -0.01 16.21 -16.18
C SER A 26 0.22 17.33 -15.15
N PRO A 27 -0.02 17.09 -13.86
CA PRO A 27 0.36 18.04 -12.80
C PRO A 27 1.87 18.17 -12.65
N THR A 28 2.65 17.14 -12.97
CA THR A 28 4.11 17.15 -12.82
C THR A 28 4.76 18.08 -13.82
N LEU A 29 5.73 18.87 -13.37
CA LEU A 29 6.57 19.74 -14.20
C LEU A 29 7.31 18.91 -15.23
N THR A 30 7.14 19.24 -16.51
CA THR A 30 7.81 18.60 -17.65
C THR A 30 8.89 19.48 -18.25
N ASP A 31 9.75 18.90 -19.11
CA ASP A 31 10.75 19.67 -19.87
C ASP A 31 10.12 20.74 -20.78
N VAL A 32 8.90 20.49 -21.27
CA VAL A 32 8.14 21.46 -22.07
C VAL A 32 7.67 22.62 -21.20
N ASP A 33 7.22 22.35 -19.97
CA ASP A 33 6.86 23.42 -19.02
C ASP A 33 8.06 24.30 -18.69
N VAL A 34 9.25 23.71 -18.53
CA VAL A 34 10.48 24.49 -18.33
C VAL A 34 10.73 25.45 -19.48
N LYS A 35 10.56 25.00 -20.73
CA LYS A 35 10.71 25.86 -21.91
C LYS A 35 9.70 27.01 -21.92
N TYR A 36 8.44 26.76 -21.60
CA TYR A 36 7.42 27.81 -21.47
C TYR A 36 7.76 28.79 -20.36
N LEU A 37 8.29 28.32 -19.24
CA LEU A 37 8.73 29.19 -18.15
C LEU A 37 9.89 30.09 -18.60
N LEU A 38 10.88 29.55 -19.31
CA LEU A 38 12.02 30.31 -19.84
C LEU A 38 11.53 31.42 -20.77
N LEU A 39 10.70 31.10 -21.77
CA LEU A 39 10.12 32.10 -22.69
C LEU A 39 9.32 33.15 -21.91
N TYR A 40 8.49 32.75 -20.98
CA TYR A 40 7.69 33.68 -20.17
C TYR A 40 8.58 34.68 -19.37
N PHE A 41 9.67 34.18 -18.77
CA PHE A 41 10.57 35.05 -17.99
C PHE A 41 11.43 35.95 -18.89
N GLU A 42 11.81 35.47 -20.08
CA GLU A 42 12.51 36.28 -21.06
C GLU A 42 11.62 37.44 -21.57
N GLU A 43 10.41 37.12 -22.02
CA GLU A 43 9.47 38.08 -22.61
C GLU A 43 8.98 39.14 -21.59
N ASN A 44 8.71 38.74 -20.35
CA ASN A 44 8.08 39.62 -19.39
C ASN A 44 9.06 40.32 -18.45
N TYR A 45 10.27 39.75 -18.27
CA TYR A 45 11.25 40.24 -17.28
C TYR A 45 12.68 40.38 -17.81
N GLY A 46 12.94 40.02 -19.06
CA GLY A 46 14.29 40.03 -19.64
C GLY A 46 15.27 39.04 -18.99
N LEU A 47 14.74 37.98 -18.34
CA LEU A 47 15.56 36.98 -17.65
C LEU A 47 15.88 35.83 -18.62
N THR A 48 17.14 35.71 -19.02
CA THR A 48 17.59 34.73 -20.04
C THR A 48 18.48 33.62 -19.46
N VAL A 49 18.85 33.69 -18.16
CA VAL A 49 19.77 32.71 -17.56
C VAL A 49 18.99 31.48 -17.10
N GLU A 50 18.88 30.50 -17.96
CA GLU A 50 18.15 29.25 -17.75
C GLU A 50 18.44 28.60 -16.39
N LYS A 51 19.72 28.40 -16.05
CA LYS A 51 20.11 27.76 -14.79
C LYS A 51 19.52 28.48 -13.57
N LYS A 52 19.54 29.80 -13.54
CA LYS A 52 18.98 30.58 -12.41
C LYS A 52 17.47 30.44 -12.31
N ILE A 53 16.77 30.33 -13.43
CA ILE A 53 15.32 30.14 -13.46
C ILE A 53 14.97 28.73 -12.93
N ILE A 54 15.70 27.71 -13.37
CA ILE A 54 15.50 26.31 -12.89
C ILE A 54 15.82 26.23 -11.40
N ASP A 55 16.93 26.81 -10.92
CA ASP A 55 17.29 26.83 -9.51
C ASP A 55 16.21 27.54 -8.67
N ALA A 56 15.69 28.68 -9.16
CA ALA A 56 14.60 29.41 -8.48
C ALA A 56 13.31 28.59 -8.43
N VAL A 57 12.94 27.88 -9.50
CA VAL A 57 11.78 26.96 -9.52
C VAL A 57 11.94 25.86 -8.47
N ALA A 58 13.12 25.25 -8.38
CA ALA A 58 13.40 24.19 -7.39
C ALA A 58 13.32 24.72 -5.95
N VAL A 59 13.87 25.90 -5.66
CA VAL A 59 13.80 26.54 -4.34
C VAL A 59 12.37 26.86 -3.96
N ILE A 60 11.62 27.54 -4.84
CA ILE A 60 10.21 27.89 -4.61
C ILE A 60 9.34 26.65 -4.40
N ALA A 61 9.54 25.61 -5.20
CA ALA A 61 8.84 24.35 -5.03
C ALA A 61 9.12 23.72 -3.66
N ASN A 62 10.37 23.73 -3.23
CA ASN A 62 10.78 23.19 -1.93
C ASN A 62 10.25 24.01 -0.74
N GLU A 63 10.08 25.31 -0.87
CA GLU A 63 9.44 26.17 0.15
C GLU A 63 7.91 25.92 0.21
N ASN A 64 7.30 25.50 -0.89
CA ASN A 64 5.86 25.25 -1.02
C ASN A 64 5.55 23.75 -1.14
N ARG A 65 6.08 22.94 -0.21
CA ARG A 65 5.83 21.49 -0.18
C ARG A 65 4.39 21.16 0.15
N TYR A 66 3.91 20.03 -0.34
CA TYR A 66 2.63 19.45 0.04
C TYR A 66 2.68 17.92 -0.06
N HIS A 67 1.76 17.25 0.62
CA HIS A 67 1.63 15.80 0.56
C HIS A 67 0.19 15.45 0.19
N PRO A 68 -0.08 14.99 -1.06
CA PRO A 68 -1.45 14.86 -1.54
C PRO A 68 -2.31 13.90 -0.71
N VAL A 69 -1.74 12.78 -0.25
CA VAL A 69 -2.45 11.83 0.63
C VAL A 69 -2.76 12.45 2.00
N CYS A 70 -1.82 13.19 2.60
CA CYS A 70 -2.08 13.86 3.88
C CYS A 70 -3.14 14.95 3.74
N ASP A 71 -3.09 15.72 2.64
CA ASP A 71 -4.08 16.76 2.36
C ASP A 71 -5.47 16.15 2.18
N PHE A 72 -5.58 15.05 1.42
CA PHE A 72 -6.81 14.27 1.29
C PHE A 72 -7.34 13.79 2.65
N LEU A 73 -6.51 13.08 3.42
CA LEU A 73 -6.90 12.50 4.71
C LEU A 73 -7.33 13.58 5.71
N ASN A 74 -6.66 14.75 5.71
CA ASN A 74 -7.01 15.86 6.59
C ASN A 74 -8.33 16.53 6.23
N ALA A 75 -8.73 16.48 4.96
CA ALA A 75 -10.00 17.06 4.48
C ALA A 75 -11.22 16.19 4.81
N LEU A 76 -11.01 14.91 5.17
CA LEU A 76 -12.10 13.98 5.48
C LEU A 76 -12.81 14.34 6.78
N GLN A 77 -14.14 14.17 6.76
CA GLN A 77 -15.02 14.29 7.91
C GLN A 77 -15.84 13.00 8.02
N TRP A 78 -15.75 12.32 9.15
CA TRP A 78 -16.49 11.10 9.41
C TRP A 78 -17.95 11.41 9.74
N ASP A 79 -18.86 10.68 9.13
CA ASP A 79 -20.30 10.81 9.36
C ASP A 79 -20.81 10.06 10.59
N GLY A 80 -19.93 9.40 11.35
CA GLY A 80 -20.27 8.63 12.54
C GLY A 80 -20.70 7.18 12.27
N THR A 81 -20.74 6.75 11.02
CA THR A 81 -21.14 5.37 10.66
C THR A 81 -19.92 4.46 10.58
N GLU A 82 -19.94 3.35 11.31
CA GLU A 82 -18.88 2.33 11.28
C GLU A 82 -18.85 1.62 9.91
N ARG A 83 -17.71 1.63 9.25
CA ARG A 83 -17.51 1.00 7.94
C ARG A 83 -16.33 0.05 7.89
N ILE A 84 -15.29 0.28 8.70
CA ILE A 84 -14.09 -0.58 8.71
C ILE A 84 -14.49 -2.03 8.96
N ARG A 85 -15.39 -2.29 9.90
CA ARG A 85 -15.85 -3.65 10.25
C ARG A 85 -16.53 -4.36 9.10
N PHE A 86 -17.29 -3.64 8.28
CA PHE A 86 -18.16 -4.22 7.26
C PHE A 86 -17.60 -4.13 5.85
N CYS A 87 -16.54 -3.37 5.62
CA CYS A 87 -16.03 -3.06 4.30
C CYS A 87 -15.61 -4.31 3.51
N LEU A 88 -14.84 -5.20 4.13
CA LEU A 88 -14.38 -6.43 3.46
C LEU A 88 -15.54 -7.41 3.21
N HIS A 89 -16.54 -7.46 4.11
CA HIS A 89 -17.76 -8.22 3.85
C HIS A 89 -18.53 -7.65 2.67
N ARG A 90 -18.80 -6.35 2.72
CA ARG A 90 -19.58 -5.64 1.71
C ARG A 90 -19.08 -5.87 0.30
N PHE A 91 -17.79 -5.74 0.08
CA PHE A 91 -17.19 -5.77 -1.27
C PHE A 91 -16.59 -7.12 -1.65
N LEU A 92 -16.19 -7.93 -0.68
CA LEU A 92 -15.44 -9.16 -0.90
C LEU A 92 -16.05 -10.39 -0.21
N GLY A 93 -17.14 -10.23 0.55
CA GLY A 93 -17.83 -11.32 1.24
C GLY A 93 -17.05 -11.93 2.40
N SER A 94 -16.00 -11.27 2.89
CA SER A 94 -15.22 -11.76 4.04
C SER A 94 -16.07 -11.80 5.32
N ASP A 95 -15.63 -12.56 6.32
CA ASP A 95 -16.31 -12.58 7.61
C ASP A 95 -16.25 -11.21 8.31
N THR A 96 -17.21 -10.92 9.19
CA THR A 96 -17.30 -9.66 9.96
C THR A 96 -16.79 -9.81 11.39
N ASP A 97 -15.95 -10.79 11.63
CA ASP A 97 -15.39 -11.09 12.95
C ASP A 97 -14.34 -10.02 13.40
N ASP A 98 -13.91 -10.14 14.64
CA ASP A 98 -12.93 -9.20 15.20
C ASP A 98 -11.57 -9.30 14.53
N TYR A 99 -11.19 -10.46 13.99
CA TYR A 99 -9.94 -10.63 13.26
C TYR A 99 -9.95 -9.82 11.95
N THR A 100 -10.98 -9.98 11.14
CA THR A 100 -11.13 -9.27 9.86
C THR A 100 -11.18 -7.75 10.07
N TYR A 101 -11.92 -7.31 11.11
CA TYR A 101 -11.95 -5.91 11.52
C TYR A 101 -10.57 -5.38 11.89
N GLU A 102 -9.87 -6.06 12.81
CA GLU A 102 -8.54 -5.64 13.27
C GLU A 102 -7.50 -5.69 12.15
N ALA A 103 -7.61 -6.65 11.22
CA ALA A 103 -6.74 -6.76 10.05
C ALA A 103 -6.85 -5.54 9.14
N LEU A 104 -8.06 -5.16 8.75
CA LEU A 104 -8.29 -3.99 7.92
C LEU A 104 -7.92 -2.69 8.65
N LYS A 105 -8.37 -2.52 9.90
CA LYS A 105 -8.04 -1.36 10.73
C LYS A 105 -6.52 -1.16 10.86
N LEU A 106 -5.77 -2.24 11.13
CA LEU A 106 -4.32 -2.19 11.24
C LEU A 106 -3.67 -1.75 9.93
N PHE A 107 -4.15 -2.27 8.80
CA PHE A 107 -3.66 -1.88 7.48
C PHE A 107 -3.90 -0.38 7.20
N LEU A 108 -5.12 0.11 7.45
CA LEU A 108 -5.49 1.52 7.27
C LEU A 108 -4.64 2.45 8.15
N LEU A 109 -4.50 2.12 9.45
CA LEU A 109 -3.67 2.90 10.38
C LEU A 109 -2.18 2.87 9.99
N GLY A 110 -1.70 1.76 9.44
CA GLY A 110 -0.36 1.64 8.85
C GLY A 110 -0.18 2.58 7.67
N ALA A 111 -1.15 2.62 6.75
CA ALA A 111 -1.15 3.48 5.58
C ALA A 111 -1.17 4.98 5.96
N ILE A 112 -2.04 5.36 6.89
CA ILE A 112 -2.09 6.72 7.45
C ILE A 112 -0.76 7.07 8.10
N SER A 113 -0.24 6.19 8.95
CA SER A 113 1.02 6.44 9.67
C SER A 113 2.21 6.60 8.72
N ARG A 114 2.26 5.84 7.62
CA ARG A 114 3.31 5.96 6.58
C ARG A 114 3.22 7.27 5.83
N ALA A 115 2.03 7.82 5.60
CA ALA A 115 1.84 9.13 4.98
C ALA A 115 2.26 10.27 5.93
N PHE A 116 1.78 10.28 7.19
CA PHE A 116 2.08 11.36 8.14
C PHE A 116 3.47 11.25 8.80
N LYS A 117 4.01 10.04 8.93
CA LYS A 117 5.33 9.76 9.53
C LYS A 117 6.13 8.84 8.61
N PRO A 118 6.62 9.35 7.46
CA PRO A 118 7.39 8.56 6.51
C PRO A 118 8.54 7.81 7.20
N GLY A 119 8.67 6.52 6.89
CA GLY A 119 9.66 5.64 7.50
C GLY A 119 9.27 5.09 8.87
N CYS A 120 8.07 5.31 9.39
CA CYS A 120 7.61 4.63 10.58
C CYS A 120 7.63 3.10 10.39
N LYS A 121 7.90 2.36 11.47
CA LYS A 121 7.94 0.90 11.41
C LYS A 121 6.54 0.33 11.21
N PHE A 122 6.31 -0.21 10.04
CA PHE A 122 5.12 -0.95 9.68
C PHE A 122 5.51 -2.05 8.69
N GLU A 123 5.32 -3.30 9.04
CA GLU A 123 5.79 -4.45 8.27
C GLU A 123 4.68 -5.43 7.92
N VAL A 124 3.41 -5.00 8.10
CA VAL A 124 2.23 -5.85 7.86
C VAL A 124 1.77 -5.70 6.42
N MET A 125 1.43 -6.83 5.80
CA MET A 125 0.78 -6.95 4.51
C MET A 125 -0.59 -7.58 4.70
N LEU A 126 -1.64 -6.90 4.29
CA LEU A 126 -2.99 -7.46 4.20
C LEU A 126 -3.05 -8.37 2.97
N CYS A 127 -3.35 -9.65 3.16
CA CYS A 127 -3.39 -10.64 2.08
C CYS A 127 -4.84 -11.09 1.84
N LEU A 128 -5.41 -10.71 0.71
CA LEU A 128 -6.75 -11.14 0.30
C LEU A 128 -6.66 -12.47 -0.46
N VAL A 129 -7.30 -13.51 0.07
CA VAL A 129 -7.17 -14.86 -0.45
C VAL A 129 -8.54 -15.39 -0.91
N GLY A 130 -8.64 -15.84 -2.15
CA GLY A 130 -9.89 -16.35 -2.70
C GLY A 130 -9.87 -16.43 -4.21
N GLY A 131 -10.93 -16.91 -4.82
CA GLY A 131 -11.02 -17.16 -6.26
C GLY A 131 -10.66 -15.99 -7.17
N GLN A 132 -10.33 -16.30 -8.41
CA GLN A 132 -10.10 -15.27 -9.44
C GLN A 132 -11.39 -14.49 -9.71
N GLY A 133 -11.28 -13.20 -10.03
CA GLY A 133 -12.43 -12.34 -10.32
C GLY A 133 -13.17 -11.81 -9.08
N ALA A 134 -12.72 -12.13 -7.87
CA ALA A 134 -13.34 -11.70 -6.62
C ALA A 134 -13.19 -10.20 -6.29
N GLY A 135 -12.60 -9.40 -7.17
CA GLY A 135 -12.47 -7.95 -6.95
C GLY A 135 -11.29 -7.53 -6.05
N LYS A 136 -10.38 -8.44 -5.68
CA LYS A 136 -9.26 -8.18 -4.75
C LYS A 136 -8.38 -7.02 -5.19
N SER A 137 -7.89 -7.02 -6.43
CA SER A 137 -7.04 -5.94 -6.96
C SER A 137 -7.82 -4.65 -7.15
N SER A 138 -9.10 -4.72 -7.57
CA SER A 138 -9.99 -3.56 -7.63
C SER A 138 -10.21 -2.94 -6.26
N PHE A 139 -10.30 -3.76 -5.21
CA PHE A 139 -10.37 -3.28 -3.83
C PHE A 139 -9.14 -2.46 -3.44
N PHE A 140 -7.92 -2.98 -3.66
CA PHE A 140 -6.70 -2.24 -3.35
C PHE A 140 -6.57 -0.95 -4.19
N ARG A 141 -6.98 -0.99 -5.47
CA ARG A 141 -6.99 0.19 -6.33
C ARG A 141 -7.91 1.27 -5.79
N LEU A 142 -9.16 0.93 -5.48
CA LEU A 142 -10.11 1.91 -4.94
C LEU A 142 -9.74 2.37 -3.53
N LEU A 143 -9.13 1.49 -2.72
CA LEU A 143 -8.62 1.84 -1.41
C LEU A 143 -7.52 2.92 -1.47
N ALA A 144 -6.73 2.97 -2.54
CA ALA A 144 -5.76 4.03 -2.77
C ALA A 144 -6.39 5.40 -3.10
N VAL A 145 -7.73 5.47 -3.30
CA VAL A 145 -8.53 6.67 -3.58
C VAL A 145 -8.25 7.27 -4.95
N ASN A 146 -7.02 7.56 -5.27
CA ASN A 146 -6.57 8.01 -6.59
C ASN A 146 -5.77 6.89 -7.26
N ASP A 147 -6.08 6.61 -8.52
CA ASP A 147 -5.43 5.54 -9.27
C ASP A 147 -3.91 5.78 -9.42
N ASP A 148 -3.45 7.05 -9.45
CA ASP A 148 -2.03 7.43 -9.43
C ASP A 148 -1.30 7.05 -8.12
N TRP A 149 -2.03 6.79 -7.05
CA TRP A 149 -1.47 6.38 -5.75
C TRP A 149 -1.45 4.86 -5.57
N PHE A 150 -1.95 4.13 -6.55
CA PHE A 150 -1.95 2.67 -6.60
C PHE A 150 -0.92 2.13 -7.58
N SER A 151 -0.34 0.98 -7.27
CA SER A 151 0.47 0.21 -8.21
C SER A 151 0.31 -1.28 -7.97
N ASP A 152 0.22 -2.04 -9.05
CA ASP A 152 0.28 -3.52 -9.10
C ASP A 152 1.48 -4.03 -9.91
N ASP A 153 2.40 -3.13 -10.29
CA ASP A 153 3.57 -3.45 -11.14
C ASP A 153 4.77 -3.99 -10.36
N LEU A 154 4.65 -4.25 -9.06
CA LEU A 154 5.75 -4.77 -8.25
C LEU A 154 5.81 -6.31 -8.33
N LYS A 155 6.35 -6.84 -9.43
CA LYS A 155 6.40 -8.29 -9.71
C LYS A 155 7.68 -8.98 -9.22
N LYS A 156 8.77 -8.23 -8.96
CA LYS A 156 10.06 -8.74 -8.50
C LYS A 156 10.72 -7.76 -7.54
N LEU A 157 11.40 -8.28 -6.52
CA LEU A 157 12.10 -7.48 -5.50
C LEU A 157 13.60 -7.29 -5.76
N ASP A 158 14.16 -8.02 -6.70
CA ASP A 158 15.56 -7.97 -7.14
C ASP A 158 15.81 -7.02 -8.33
N ASP A 159 14.76 -6.34 -8.81
CA ASP A 159 14.85 -5.33 -9.85
C ASP A 159 15.51 -4.05 -9.29
N GLU A 160 16.57 -3.55 -9.94
CA GLU A 160 17.20 -2.28 -9.60
C GLU A 160 16.21 -1.10 -9.62
N ASN A 161 15.11 -1.23 -10.36
CA ASN A 161 14.06 -0.24 -10.46
C ASN A 161 12.94 -0.37 -9.41
N VAL A 162 13.01 -1.35 -8.52
CA VAL A 162 11.95 -1.59 -7.52
C VAL A 162 11.57 -0.32 -6.75
N TYR A 163 12.55 0.47 -6.37
CA TYR A 163 12.35 1.71 -5.63
C TYR A 163 11.70 2.81 -6.45
N ARG A 164 11.99 2.85 -7.76
CA ARG A 164 11.35 3.79 -8.70
C ARG A 164 9.88 3.44 -8.92
N LYS A 165 9.55 2.14 -8.92
CA LYS A 165 8.18 1.64 -9.03
C LYS A 165 7.35 1.90 -7.77
N MET A 166 7.98 2.09 -6.62
CA MET A 166 7.29 2.45 -5.39
C MET A 166 7.05 3.96 -5.23
N GLN A 167 7.85 4.78 -5.93
CA GLN A 167 7.79 6.22 -5.79
C GLN A 167 6.47 6.77 -6.34
N GLY A 168 5.76 7.55 -5.54
CA GLY A 168 4.49 8.13 -5.91
C GLY A 168 3.27 7.28 -5.56
N HIS A 169 3.47 6.06 -5.07
CA HIS A 169 2.38 5.16 -4.71
C HIS A 169 2.21 5.06 -3.19
N TRP A 170 0.97 5.03 -2.75
CA TRP A 170 0.58 4.89 -1.35
C TRP A 170 0.20 3.45 -0.99
N ILE A 171 -0.56 2.79 -1.88
CA ILE A 171 -0.91 1.37 -1.76
C ILE A 171 -0.33 0.62 -2.95
N ILE A 172 0.44 -0.44 -2.66
CA ILE A 172 1.07 -1.28 -3.67
C ILE A 172 0.59 -2.71 -3.49
N GLU A 173 0.05 -3.29 -4.56
CA GLU A 173 -0.35 -4.69 -4.58
C GLU A 173 0.80 -5.58 -5.07
N MET A 174 1.02 -6.68 -4.34
CA MET A 174 2.01 -7.72 -4.65
C MET A 174 1.28 -9.05 -4.97
N SER A 175 0.52 -9.07 -6.06
CA SER A 175 -0.37 -10.18 -6.38
C SER A 175 0.37 -11.48 -6.75
N GLU A 176 1.18 -11.46 -7.78
CA GLU A 176 1.83 -12.67 -8.31
C GLU A 176 3.01 -13.17 -7.45
N MET A 177 3.61 -12.28 -6.67
CA MET A 177 4.77 -12.62 -5.84
C MET A 177 4.42 -13.56 -4.70
N ILE A 178 3.22 -13.41 -4.12
CA ILE A 178 2.76 -14.27 -3.03
C ILE A 178 2.36 -15.64 -3.59
N ALA A 179 1.64 -15.67 -4.71
CA ALA A 179 1.14 -16.90 -5.30
C ALA A 179 2.24 -17.86 -5.81
N THR A 180 3.42 -17.33 -6.17
CA THR A 180 4.54 -18.10 -6.73
C THR A 180 5.74 -18.21 -5.78
N ALA A 181 5.61 -17.70 -4.55
CA ALA A 181 6.71 -17.58 -3.62
C ALA A 181 7.15 -18.94 -3.06
N ASN A 182 8.40 -19.29 -3.32
CA ASN A 182 9.09 -20.36 -2.57
C ASN A 182 9.63 -19.82 -1.23
N ALA A 183 10.16 -20.69 -0.38
CA ALA A 183 10.68 -20.30 0.94
C ALA A 183 11.71 -19.15 0.89
N LYS A 184 12.60 -19.14 -0.11
CA LYS A 184 13.60 -18.07 -0.30
C LYS A 184 12.93 -16.75 -0.66
N SER A 185 11.98 -16.76 -1.58
CA SER A 185 11.23 -15.56 -2.00
C SER A 185 10.44 -14.96 -0.84
N ILE A 186 9.87 -15.80 0.03
CA ILE A 186 9.15 -15.33 1.22
C ILE A 186 10.08 -14.61 2.20
N GLU A 187 11.30 -15.11 2.42
CA GLU A 187 12.27 -14.41 3.28
C GLU A 187 12.71 -13.06 2.66
N GLU A 188 12.84 -12.99 1.35
CA GLU A 188 13.09 -11.73 0.64
C GLU A 188 11.94 -10.75 0.82
N ILE A 189 10.68 -11.21 0.70
CA ILE A 189 9.48 -10.40 0.96
C ILE A 189 9.46 -9.92 2.42
N LYS A 190 9.71 -10.79 3.40
CA LYS A 190 9.77 -10.43 4.83
C LYS A 190 10.83 -9.36 5.09
N SER A 191 12.01 -9.51 4.52
CA SER A 191 13.09 -8.53 4.60
C SER A 191 12.67 -7.20 3.96
N PHE A 192 12.07 -7.26 2.78
CA PHE A 192 11.60 -6.10 2.06
C PHE A 192 10.51 -5.33 2.82
N LEU A 193 9.49 -6.02 3.37
CA LEU A 193 8.43 -5.41 4.16
C LEU A 193 8.94 -4.68 5.40
N SER A 194 10.05 -5.17 5.99
CA SER A 194 10.60 -4.60 7.22
C SER A 194 11.39 -3.31 7.03
N ARG A 195 11.71 -2.94 5.79
CA ARG A 195 12.48 -1.72 5.50
C ARG A 195 11.68 -0.47 5.82
N GLN A 196 12.35 0.53 6.36
CA GLN A 196 11.77 1.83 6.71
C GLN A 196 12.21 2.94 5.76
N LYS A 197 13.33 2.74 5.09
CA LYS A 197 13.89 3.66 4.11
C LYS A 197 14.59 2.88 3.00
N GLU A 198 14.71 3.53 1.88
CA GLU A 198 15.47 3.07 0.72
C GLU A 198 16.55 4.10 0.40
N THR A 199 17.75 3.62 0.10
CA THR A 199 18.86 4.50 -0.30
C THR A 199 19.16 4.25 -1.76
N TYR A 200 18.81 5.19 -2.62
CA TYR A 200 19.09 5.10 -4.06
C TYR A 200 19.32 6.47 -4.67
N LYS A 201 20.00 6.47 -5.82
CA LYS A 201 20.25 7.67 -6.59
C LYS A 201 19.18 7.80 -7.67
N ILE A 202 18.48 8.94 -7.67
CA ILE A 202 17.62 9.29 -8.79
C ILE A 202 18.50 9.70 -9.97
N PRO A 203 18.19 9.28 -11.20
CA PRO A 203 18.87 9.80 -12.38
C PRO A 203 18.89 11.33 -12.36
N TYR A 204 20.03 11.91 -12.67
CA TYR A 204 20.30 13.36 -12.67
C TYR A 204 20.46 14.03 -11.30
N GLU A 205 20.22 13.36 -10.17
CA GLU A 205 20.62 13.88 -8.85
C GLU A 205 22.13 13.63 -8.62
N THR A 206 22.83 14.63 -8.05
CA THR A 206 24.27 14.53 -7.80
C THR A 206 24.59 13.56 -6.65
N HIS A 207 23.69 13.48 -5.65
CA HIS A 207 23.91 12.69 -4.44
C HIS A 207 22.80 11.66 -4.23
N PRO A 208 23.14 10.43 -3.75
CA PRO A 208 22.13 9.51 -3.27
C PRO A 208 21.42 10.08 -2.04
N ALA A 209 20.12 9.83 -1.91
CA ALA A 209 19.34 10.29 -0.78
C ALA A 209 18.60 9.13 -0.12
N ASP A 210 18.49 9.20 1.20
CA ASP A 210 17.63 8.30 1.98
C ASP A 210 16.17 8.69 1.76
N ARG A 211 15.41 7.78 1.18
CA ARG A 211 13.97 7.95 0.92
C ARG A 211 13.18 7.15 1.94
N LYS A 212 12.51 7.84 2.83
CA LYS A 212 11.67 7.22 3.84
C LYS A 212 10.44 6.61 3.17
N ARG A 213 10.12 5.36 3.53
CA ARG A 213 9.01 4.64 2.95
C ARG A 213 7.67 5.27 3.34
N GLN A 214 6.81 5.54 2.36
CA GLN A 214 5.50 6.16 2.52
C GLN A 214 4.35 5.23 2.14
N CYS A 215 4.64 4.11 1.48
CA CYS A 215 3.67 3.14 1.02
C CYS A 215 3.44 2.00 2.00
N VAL A 216 2.31 1.31 1.82
CA VAL A 216 1.98 0.02 2.42
C VAL A 216 1.74 -1.02 1.33
N PHE A 217 1.81 -2.30 1.70
CA PHE A 217 1.70 -3.40 0.76
C PHE A 217 0.46 -4.24 1.04
N GLY A 218 -0.37 -4.41 0.02
CA GLY A 218 -1.40 -5.42 -0.04
C GLY A 218 -0.91 -6.64 -0.82
N GLY A 219 -1.49 -7.78 -0.55
CA GLY A 219 -1.24 -9.00 -1.32
C GLY A 219 -2.53 -9.64 -1.76
N SER A 220 -2.55 -10.27 -2.92
CA SER A 220 -3.66 -11.10 -3.35
C SER A 220 -3.17 -12.48 -3.76
N SER A 221 -3.94 -13.52 -3.39
CA SER A 221 -3.67 -14.89 -3.80
C SER A 221 -4.97 -15.54 -4.26
N ASN A 222 -4.85 -16.38 -5.29
CA ASN A 222 -5.94 -17.24 -5.76
C ASN A 222 -5.85 -18.65 -5.17
N THR A 223 -4.76 -18.96 -4.47
CA THR A 223 -4.52 -20.25 -3.80
C THR A 223 -4.42 -20.05 -2.30
N LEU A 224 -4.85 -21.06 -1.54
CA LEU A 224 -4.74 -21.05 -0.08
C LEU A 224 -3.27 -21.19 0.36
N ASP A 225 -2.54 -22.10 -0.27
CA ASP A 225 -1.19 -22.51 0.14
C ASP A 225 -0.11 -21.52 -0.29
N PHE A 226 -0.18 -20.27 0.17
CA PHE A 226 0.79 -19.25 -0.21
C PHE A 226 1.82 -18.93 0.88
N LEU A 227 1.59 -19.37 2.12
CA LEU A 227 2.56 -19.18 3.22
C LEU A 227 3.51 -20.38 3.31
N PRO A 228 4.80 -20.16 3.63
CA PRO A 228 5.74 -21.25 3.82
C PRO A 228 5.47 -22.02 5.12
N LEU A 229 5.87 -23.28 5.18
CA LEU A 229 5.84 -24.10 6.39
C LEU A 229 6.67 -23.51 7.54
N ASP A 230 7.73 -22.79 7.23
CA ASP A 230 8.49 -22.05 8.24
C ASP A 230 7.68 -20.89 8.80
N ARG A 231 7.33 -21.01 10.08
CA ARG A 231 6.48 -20.07 10.82
C ARG A 231 7.21 -18.83 11.29
N THR A 232 8.54 -18.77 11.13
CA THR A 232 9.31 -17.61 11.58
C THR A 232 8.99 -16.40 10.71
N GLY A 233 8.57 -15.30 11.35
CA GLY A 233 8.30 -14.04 10.67
C GLY A 233 7.01 -13.95 9.86
N ASN A 234 6.17 -14.99 9.78
CA ASN A 234 4.89 -14.98 9.06
C ASN A 234 3.89 -13.95 9.62
N ARG A 235 4.08 -13.45 10.84
CA ARG A 235 3.27 -12.37 11.44
C ARG A 235 3.11 -11.11 10.56
N ARG A 236 3.91 -10.99 9.49
CA ARG A 236 3.80 -9.90 8.52
C ARG A 236 2.67 -10.10 7.55
N PHE A 237 2.28 -11.34 7.31
CA PHE A 237 1.21 -11.68 6.39
C PHE A 237 -0.09 -11.86 7.16
N VAL A 238 -1.07 -11.05 6.83
CA VAL A 238 -2.39 -11.06 7.48
C VAL A 238 -3.42 -11.55 6.46
N PRO A 239 -3.64 -12.88 6.36
CA PRO A 239 -4.58 -13.44 5.40
C PRO A 239 -6.02 -13.17 5.81
N VAL A 240 -6.83 -12.77 4.83
CA VAL A 240 -8.29 -12.63 4.96
C VAL A 240 -8.94 -13.36 3.78
N MET A 241 -9.85 -14.26 4.10
CA MET A 241 -10.62 -15.02 3.10
C MET A 241 -11.64 -14.13 2.41
N VAL A 242 -11.78 -14.34 1.11
CA VAL A 242 -12.69 -13.62 0.22
C VAL A 242 -13.68 -14.61 -0.39
N TYR A 243 -14.98 -14.33 -0.26
CA TYR A 243 -16.09 -15.16 -0.74
C TYR A 243 -17.03 -14.31 -1.59
N PRO A 244 -16.75 -14.16 -2.91
CA PRO A 244 -17.49 -13.22 -3.77
C PRO A 244 -19.01 -13.47 -3.76
N GLU A 245 -19.43 -14.72 -3.53
CA GLU A 245 -20.84 -15.13 -3.45
C GLU A 245 -21.56 -14.59 -2.20
N ARG A 246 -20.81 -14.11 -1.19
CA ARG A 246 -21.35 -13.50 0.04
C ARG A 246 -21.27 -11.98 0.00
N ALA A 247 -20.61 -11.39 -1.01
CA ALA A 247 -20.47 -9.94 -1.11
C ALA A 247 -21.83 -9.28 -1.33
N GLU A 248 -22.10 -8.20 -0.59
CA GLU A 248 -23.36 -7.44 -0.77
C GLU A 248 -23.43 -6.76 -2.14
N VAL A 249 -22.28 -6.28 -2.62
CA VAL A 249 -22.18 -5.56 -3.89
C VAL A 249 -20.80 -5.76 -4.49
N HIS A 250 -20.73 -5.98 -5.79
CA HIS A 250 -19.46 -5.98 -6.48
C HIS A 250 -18.87 -4.56 -6.49
N ILE A 251 -17.61 -4.40 -6.10
CA ILE A 251 -16.95 -3.11 -5.87
C ILE A 251 -16.95 -2.17 -7.09
N LEU A 252 -17.05 -2.72 -8.30
CA LEU A 252 -17.12 -1.96 -9.56
C LEU A 252 -18.56 -1.84 -10.10
N ALA A 253 -19.58 -2.34 -9.40
CA ALA A 253 -20.97 -2.22 -9.86
C ALA A 253 -21.42 -0.75 -9.91
N ASP A 254 -20.99 0.04 -8.91
CA ASP A 254 -21.07 1.48 -8.86
C ASP A 254 -19.78 2.02 -8.24
N GLU A 255 -18.83 2.39 -9.10
CA GLU A 255 -17.51 2.82 -8.63
C GLU A 255 -17.58 4.11 -7.81
N GLN A 256 -18.51 5.03 -8.16
CA GLN A 256 -18.66 6.28 -7.41
C GLN A 256 -19.15 6.01 -5.98
N ALA A 257 -20.21 5.22 -5.82
CA ALA A 257 -20.72 4.85 -4.50
C ALA A 257 -19.68 4.08 -3.68
N SER A 258 -18.89 3.22 -4.33
CA SER A 258 -17.79 2.50 -3.68
C SER A 258 -16.69 3.45 -3.19
N ARG A 259 -16.30 4.44 -3.97
CA ARG A 259 -15.34 5.48 -3.58
C ARG A 259 -15.86 6.33 -2.42
N GLU A 260 -17.13 6.70 -2.42
CA GLU A 260 -17.76 7.44 -1.32
C GLU A 260 -17.75 6.63 -0.02
N TYR A 261 -18.09 5.34 -0.08
CA TYR A 261 -18.01 4.43 1.06
C TYR A 261 -16.57 4.31 1.59
N ILE A 262 -15.58 4.13 0.71
CA ILE A 262 -14.17 4.03 1.05
C ILE A 262 -13.65 5.34 1.65
N ASN A 263 -14.06 6.50 1.13
CA ASN A 263 -13.71 7.79 1.70
C ASN A 263 -14.20 7.94 3.14
N GLN A 264 -15.43 7.51 3.43
CA GLN A 264 -15.97 7.53 4.79
C GLN A 264 -15.29 6.50 5.71
N MET A 265 -14.87 5.35 5.18
CA MET A 265 -14.03 4.40 5.92
C MET A 265 -12.65 5.00 6.26
N TRP A 266 -12.03 5.75 5.36
CA TRP A 266 -10.80 6.50 5.65
C TRP A 266 -11.04 7.60 6.69
N ALA A 267 -12.20 8.26 6.65
CA ALA A 267 -12.58 9.25 7.67
C ALA A 267 -12.70 8.61 9.05
N GLU A 268 -13.33 7.44 9.17
CA GLU A 268 -13.37 6.62 10.39
C GLU A 268 -11.97 6.26 10.89
N ALA A 269 -11.10 5.77 9.99
CA ALA A 269 -9.72 5.44 10.33
C ALA A 269 -8.92 6.67 10.80
N MET A 270 -9.19 7.86 10.23
CA MET A 270 -8.56 9.11 10.65
C MET A 270 -8.99 9.55 12.05
N GLU A 271 -10.24 9.33 12.47
CA GLU A 271 -10.67 9.57 13.85
C GLU A 271 -9.90 8.68 14.84
N ILE A 272 -9.74 7.37 14.51
CA ILE A 272 -8.92 6.46 15.32
C ILE A 272 -7.46 6.94 15.37
N TYR A 273 -6.90 7.37 14.22
CA TYR A 273 -5.53 7.87 14.14
C TYR A 273 -5.34 9.15 14.98
N ARG A 274 -6.27 10.12 14.86
CA ARG A 274 -6.23 11.39 15.61
C ARG A 274 -6.37 11.20 17.12
N SER A 275 -7.11 10.19 17.56
CA SER A 275 -7.24 9.86 19.00
C SER A 275 -5.89 9.49 19.63
N GLY A 276 -4.92 9.02 18.85
CA GLY A 276 -3.63 8.54 19.33
C GLY A 276 -3.70 7.20 20.08
N ASN A 277 -4.91 6.66 20.27
CA ASN A 277 -5.13 5.41 21.02
C ASN A 277 -5.11 4.19 20.08
N PHE A 278 -3.99 3.96 19.41
CA PHE A 278 -3.81 2.81 18.52
C PHE A 278 -2.37 2.29 18.57
N ARG A 279 -2.18 1.08 18.07
CA ARG A 279 -0.85 0.48 17.88
C ARG A 279 -0.75 -0.09 16.47
N LEU A 280 0.44 0.04 15.86
CA LEU A 280 0.74 -0.54 14.53
C LEU A 280 1.16 -2.01 14.65
N ARG A 281 0.44 -2.76 15.47
CA ARG A 281 0.60 -4.20 15.68
C ARG A 281 -0.64 -4.77 16.36
N PHE A 282 -0.91 -6.01 16.15
CA PHE A 282 -1.94 -6.74 16.89
C PHE A 282 -1.65 -6.84 18.38
N SER A 283 -2.70 -7.03 19.17
CA SER A 283 -2.60 -7.44 20.58
C SER A 283 -1.98 -8.84 20.68
N PRO A 284 -1.45 -9.25 21.86
CA PRO A 284 -0.95 -10.61 22.04
C PRO A 284 -1.97 -11.69 21.67
N ALA A 285 -3.21 -11.54 22.15
CA ALA A 285 -4.30 -12.49 21.85
C ALA A 285 -4.60 -12.57 20.34
N MET A 286 -4.66 -11.44 19.65
CA MET A 286 -4.87 -11.39 18.20
C MET A 286 -3.67 -11.97 17.42
N ASN A 287 -2.44 -11.80 17.91
CA ASN A 287 -1.27 -12.45 17.30
C ASN A 287 -1.32 -13.98 17.44
N ASP A 288 -1.82 -14.51 18.55
CA ASP A 288 -1.97 -15.96 18.74
C ASP A 288 -3.09 -16.51 17.85
N TYR A 289 -4.19 -15.76 17.69
CA TYR A 289 -5.23 -16.08 16.71
C TYR A 289 -4.64 -16.07 15.27
N LEU A 290 -3.91 -15.04 14.89
CA LEU A 290 -3.26 -14.95 13.57
C LEU A 290 -2.36 -16.17 13.31
N LYS A 291 -1.53 -16.58 14.27
CA LYS A 291 -0.67 -17.77 14.12
C LYS A 291 -1.46 -19.05 13.91
N ALA A 292 -2.60 -19.19 14.58
CA ALA A 292 -3.49 -20.33 14.38
C ALA A 292 -4.12 -20.30 12.99
N HIS A 293 -4.69 -19.16 12.62
CA HIS A 293 -5.34 -18.91 11.34
C HIS A 293 -4.40 -19.08 10.14
N GLN A 294 -3.14 -18.66 10.26
CA GLN A 294 -2.12 -18.80 9.20
C GLN A 294 -1.85 -20.26 8.81
N LYS A 295 -2.16 -21.23 9.66
CA LYS A 295 -1.97 -22.66 9.34
C LYS A 295 -2.85 -23.09 8.16
N ASP A 296 -4.03 -22.49 8.01
CA ASP A 296 -4.97 -22.78 6.94
C ASP A 296 -4.45 -22.30 5.57
N PHE A 297 -3.38 -21.47 5.57
CA PHE A 297 -2.73 -20.91 4.39
C PHE A 297 -1.33 -21.49 4.14
N MET A 298 -0.99 -22.56 4.81
CA MET A 298 0.30 -23.27 4.63
C MET A 298 0.03 -24.59 3.91
N PRO A 299 0.96 -25.04 3.04
CA PRO A 299 0.86 -26.35 2.45
C PRO A 299 0.88 -27.43 3.53
N GLU A 300 0.20 -28.55 3.27
CA GLU A 300 0.27 -29.72 4.15
C GLU A 300 1.72 -30.17 4.31
N ASP A 301 2.13 -30.42 5.55
CA ASP A 301 3.43 -31.04 5.83
C ASP A 301 3.35 -32.53 5.50
N THR A 302 3.66 -32.86 4.25
CA THR A 302 3.62 -34.23 3.73
C THR A 302 4.52 -35.19 4.55
N LYS A 303 5.60 -34.68 5.17
CA LYS A 303 6.46 -35.47 6.06
C LYS A 303 5.76 -35.77 7.39
N ALA A 304 5.09 -34.77 7.97
CA ALA A 304 4.32 -34.96 9.19
C ALA A 304 3.13 -35.93 8.94
N GLY A 305 2.45 -35.79 7.80
CA GLY A 305 1.40 -36.73 7.37
C GLY A 305 1.94 -38.14 7.23
N GLN A 306 3.04 -38.36 6.54
CA GLN A 306 3.69 -39.68 6.41
C GLN A 306 4.11 -40.30 7.75
N ILE A 307 4.61 -39.47 8.67
CA ILE A 307 4.97 -39.89 10.02
C ILE A 307 3.74 -40.29 10.83
N LEU A 308 2.66 -39.52 10.74
CA LEU A 308 1.37 -39.83 11.39
C LEU A 308 0.79 -41.14 10.83
N ASP A 309 0.70 -41.28 9.51
CA ASP A 309 0.27 -42.55 8.86
C ASP A 309 1.12 -43.75 9.28
N TYR A 310 2.44 -43.55 9.38
CA TYR A 310 3.34 -44.59 9.87
C TYR A 310 3.04 -44.95 11.32
N LEU A 311 2.91 -43.94 12.21
CA LEU A 311 2.61 -44.16 13.62
C LEU A 311 1.23 -44.83 13.81
N GLU A 312 0.20 -44.45 13.07
CA GLU A 312 -1.12 -45.07 13.12
C GLU A 312 -1.11 -46.51 12.66
N ARG A 313 -0.36 -46.84 11.59
CA ARG A 313 -0.19 -48.21 11.12
C ARG A 313 0.53 -49.12 12.12
N TYR A 314 1.45 -48.57 12.91
CA TYR A 314 2.24 -49.32 13.88
C TYR A 314 1.67 -49.29 15.31
N SER A 315 0.85 -48.29 15.67
CA SER A 315 0.15 -48.26 16.97
C SER A 315 -0.98 -49.31 17.03
N GLY A 316 -1.49 -49.79 15.89
CA GLY A 316 -2.46 -50.90 15.81
C GLY A 316 -1.85 -52.29 15.95
N SER A 317 -0.53 -52.43 16.01
CA SER A 317 0.15 -53.73 16.07
C SER A 317 0.76 -54.08 17.44
N MET A 318 0.53 -53.27 18.48
CA MET A 318 0.92 -53.55 19.86
C MET A 318 -0.29 -53.97 20.74
N VAL A 319 -1.08 -54.90 20.29
CA VAL A 319 -1.99 -55.64 21.15
C VAL A 319 -1.87 -57.11 20.77
N CYS A 320 -0.88 -57.79 21.37
CA CYS A 320 -0.89 -59.22 21.67
C CYS A 320 0.03 -59.45 22.84
#